data_a9718639d3927106210d759ebda3a202
#
_entry.id   a9718639d3927106210d759ebda3a202
#
_cell.length_a   1.000
_cell.length_b   1.000
_cell.length_c   1.000
_cell.angle_alpha   90.00
_cell.angle_beta   90.00
_cell.angle_gamma   90.00
#
_symmetry.space_group_name_H-M   'P 1'
#
loop_
_entity.id
_entity.type
_entity.pdbx_description
1 polymer ?
#
loop_
_entity_poly.entity_id
_entity_poly.type
_entity_poly.pdbx_seq_one_letter_code
_entity_poly.pdbx_strand_id
1 'polypeptide(L)'
;MQAGGELGELLSAVAEARSPGGVPLFLKVAPDLEPGDHERIVRAAIDHGVDALIVANTTVSRPALSSRFKGETGGLSGRPLKLLALDQLRRFRSASGGALPLVSAGGIEDADDSFARIRAGACLVQLYSALVYEGPGLARRIADGLAERLRHGGFANIAGAVGSE
;
A
#
# COMPACT_ATOMS: atom_id res chain seq x y z
N MET A 1 -15.06 -18.72 3.28
CA MET A 1 -14.21 -19.76 3.87
C MET A 1 -13.06 -20.21 2.94
N GLN A 2 -12.95 -19.72 1.72
CA GLN A 2 -11.98 -20.19 0.71
C GLN A 2 -10.78 -19.28 0.49
N ALA A 3 -10.91 -17.96 0.62
CA ALA A 3 -9.84 -17.02 0.31
C ALA A 3 -8.51 -17.22 1.09
N GLY A 4 -8.57 -17.72 2.32
CA GLY A 4 -7.36 -17.95 3.12
C GLY A 4 -6.57 -19.19 2.71
N GLY A 5 -7.24 -20.25 2.25
CA GLY A 5 -6.60 -21.48 1.76
C GLY A 5 -5.93 -21.25 0.41
N GLU A 6 -6.64 -20.60 -0.50
CA GLU A 6 -6.14 -20.29 -1.86
C GLU A 6 -4.92 -19.37 -1.84
N LEU A 7 -4.87 -18.38 -0.93
CA LEU A 7 -3.70 -17.52 -0.78
C LEU A 7 -2.49 -18.30 -0.27
N GLY A 8 -2.66 -19.18 0.72
CA GLY A 8 -1.58 -20.02 1.24
C GLY A 8 -1.01 -20.95 0.17
N GLU A 9 -1.87 -21.63 -0.59
CA GLU A 9 -1.45 -22.50 -1.70
C GLU A 9 -0.66 -21.71 -2.77
N LEU A 10 -1.14 -20.53 -3.16
CA LEU A 10 -0.44 -19.66 -4.11
C LEU A 10 0.94 -19.24 -3.56
N LEU A 11 1.02 -18.79 -2.32
CA LEU A 11 2.28 -18.36 -1.71
C LEU A 11 3.26 -19.54 -1.54
N SER A 12 2.77 -20.73 -1.21
CA SER A 12 3.61 -21.96 -1.20
C SER A 12 4.21 -22.24 -2.56
N ALA A 13 3.39 -22.24 -3.62
CA ALA A 13 3.87 -22.51 -4.97
C ALA A 13 4.90 -21.45 -5.43
N VAL A 14 4.68 -20.17 -5.09
CA VAL A 14 5.65 -19.10 -5.39
C VAL A 14 6.94 -19.29 -4.60
N ALA A 15 6.85 -19.64 -3.31
CA ALA A 15 8.03 -19.88 -2.47
C ALA A 15 8.87 -21.06 -2.98
N GLU A 16 8.22 -22.15 -3.40
CA GLU A 16 8.89 -23.32 -4.00
C GLU A 16 9.60 -22.99 -5.32
N ALA A 17 8.97 -22.14 -6.16
CA ALA A 17 9.56 -21.70 -7.43
C ALA A 17 10.68 -20.67 -7.25
N ARG A 18 10.82 -20.08 -6.09
CA ARG A 18 11.80 -19.03 -5.79
C ARG A 18 13.15 -19.62 -5.42
N SER A 19 14.21 -19.23 -6.11
CA SER A 19 15.57 -19.63 -5.76
C SER A 19 15.98 -19.05 -4.39
N PRO A 20 16.74 -19.79 -3.56
CA PRO A 20 17.31 -19.26 -2.32
C PRO A 20 18.15 -17.99 -2.59
N GLY A 21 17.90 -16.93 -1.85
CA GLY A 21 18.56 -15.63 -2.06
C GLY A 21 18.09 -14.86 -3.31
N GLY A 22 16.96 -15.25 -3.91
CA GLY A 22 16.34 -14.56 -5.04
C GLY A 22 15.84 -13.15 -4.74
N VAL A 23 15.22 -12.51 -5.74
CA VAL A 23 14.63 -11.17 -5.61
C VAL A 23 13.56 -11.12 -4.52
N PRO A 24 13.39 -9.98 -3.82
CA PRO A 24 12.33 -9.83 -2.82
C PRO A 24 10.94 -10.10 -3.39
N LEU A 25 10.09 -10.78 -2.62
CA LEU A 25 8.71 -11.10 -2.95
C LEU A 25 7.78 -10.11 -2.24
N PHE A 26 7.01 -9.35 -3.02
CA PHE A 26 6.01 -8.43 -2.48
C PHE A 26 4.61 -8.91 -2.84
N LEU A 27 3.75 -9.03 -1.82
CA LEU A 27 2.34 -9.37 -2.00
C LEU A 27 1.50 -8.09 -2.09
N LYS A 28 0.82 -7.89 -3.24
CA LYS A 28 -0.11 -6.77 -3.41
C LYS A 28 -1.53 -7.19 -3.09
N VAL A 29 -2.16 -6.45 -2.17
CA VAL A 29 -3.48 -6.77 -1.63
C VAL A 29 -4.56 -5.83 -2.14
N ALA A 30 -5.79 -6.34 -2.28
CA ALA A 30 -6.96 -5.52 -2.57
C ALA A 30 -7.38 -4.70 -1.34
N PRO A 31 -8.03 -3.54 -1.53
CA PRO A 31 -8.54 -2.76 -0.41
C PRO A 31 -9.92 -3.23 0.08
N ASP A 32 -10.63 -4.03 -0.71
CA ASP A 32 -11.99 -4.49 -0.41
C ASP A 32 -11.91 -5.79 0.40
N LEU A 33 -11.62 -5.66 1.70
CA LEU A 33 -11.36 -6.76 2.63
C LEU A 33 -12.45 -6.85 3.70
N GLU A 34 -12.77 -8.09 4.10
CA GLU A 34 -13.68 -8.37 5.18
C GLU A 34 -12.98 -8.33 6.56
N PRO A 35 -13.74 -8.21 7.65
CA PRO A 35 -13.18 -8.29 9.01
C PRO A 35 -12.37 -9.59 9.21
N GLY A 36 -11.15 -9.45 9.74
CA GLY A 36 -10.23 -10.57 9.97
C GLY A 36 -9.35 -10.97 8.77
N ASP A 37 -9.56 -10.36 7.59
CA ASP A 37 -8.70 -10.63 6.44
C ASP A 37 -7.28 -10.11 6.64
N HIS A 38 -7.12 -8.97 7.31
CA HIS A 38 -5.82 -8.34 7.55
C HIS A 38 -4.88 -9.29 8.30
N GLU A 39 -5.35 -9.85 9.41
CA GLU A 39 -4.58 -10.79 10.25
C GLU A 39 -4.28 -12.09 9.50
N ARG A 40 -5.24 -12.60 8.70
CA ARG A 40 -5.04 -13.81 7.89
C ARG A 40 -4.01 -13.61 6.81
N ILE A 41 -4.08 -12.49 6.08
CA ILE A 41 -3.14 -12.13 5.02
C ILE A 41 -1.74 -11.92 5.60
N VAL A 42 -1.63 -11.18 6.69
CA VAL A 42 -0.34 -10.94 7.37
C VAL A 42 0.29 -12.24 7.82
N ARG A 43 -0.48 -13.13 8.46
CA ARG A 43 0.01 -14.45 8.88
C ARG A 43 0.49 -15.26 7.68
N ALA A 44 -0.32 -15.39 6.63
CA ALA A 44 0.06 -16.12 5.43
C ALA A 44 1.31 -15.53 4.79
N ALA A 45 1.43 -14.21 4.73
CA ALA A 45 2.61 -13.54 4.19
C ALA A 45 3.89 -13.86 4.98
N ILE A 46 3.81 -13.84 6.32
CA ILE A 46 4.94 -14.18 7.20
C ILE A 46 5.31 -15.65 7.06
N ASP A 47 4.33 -16.55 7.13
CA ASP A 47 4.53 -18.00 7.10
C ASP A 47 5.18 -18.47 5.78
N HIS A 48 4.97 -17.73 4.68
CA HIS A 48 5.52 -18.07 3.35
C HIS A 48 6.67 -17.15 2.90
N GLY A 49 7.26 -16.38 3.81
CA GLY A 49 8.45 -15.59 3.54
C GLY A 49 8.26 -14.45 2.53
N VAL A 50 7.09 -13.80 2.57
CA VAL A 50 6.85 -12.55 1.83
C VAL A 50 7.67 -11.42 2.47
N ASP A 51 8.40 -10.67 1.66
CA ASP A 51 9.32 -9.62 2.13
C ASP A 51 8.62 -8.29 2.42
N ALA A 52 7.49 -7.99 1.74
CA ALA A 52 6.68 -6.79 1.98
C ALA A 52 5.24 -6.94 1.48
N LEU A 53 4.33 -6.11 2.02
CA LEU A 53 2.98 -5.95 1.49
C LEU A 53 2.85 -4.64 0.71
N ILE A 54 2.19 -4.67 -0.46
CA ILE A 54 1.79 -3.46 -1.20
C ILE A 54 0.31 -3.20 -0.94
N VAL A 55 0.01 -2.13 -0.21
CA VAL A 55 -1.33 -1.72 0.22
C VAL A 55 -1.68 -0.38 -0.45
N ALA A 56 -2.58 -0.31 -1.43
CA ALA A 56 -3.43 -1.36 -1.91
C ALA A 56 -3.49 -1.39 -3.45
N ASN A 57 -4.21 -2.40 -3.99
CA ASN A 57 -4.65 -2.42 -5.37
C ASN A 57 -5.85 -1.46 -5.58
N THR A 58 -6.46 -1.47 -6.75
CA THR A 58 -7.71 -0.74 -7.05
C THR A 58 -8.89 -1.34 -6.28
N THR A 59 -9.95 -0.54 -6.07
CA THR A 59 -11.18 -0.99 -5.39
C THR A 59 -12.29 -1.29 -6.39
N VAL A 60 -13.13 -2.27 -6.08
CA VAL A 60 -14.40 -2.50 -6.77
C VAL A 60 -15.54 -1.65 -6.20
N SER A 61 -15.33 -1.05 -5.03
CA SER A 61 -16.28 -0.11 -4.43
C SER A 61 -16.42 1.14 -5.29
N ARG A 62 -17.64 1.71 -5.27
CA ARG A 62 -17.98 2.93 -6.01
C ARG A 62 -18.45 4.00 -5.02
N PRO A 63 -17.50 4.76 -4.41
CA PRO A 63 -17.87 5.91 -3.60
C PRO A 63 -18.65 6.92 -4.47
N ALA A 64 -19.26 7.92 -3.86
CA ALA A 64 -20.02 8.92 -4.60
C ALA A 64 -19.14 9.61 -5.66
N LEU A 65 -19.32 9.23 -6.91
CA LEU A 65 -18.64 9.77 -8.08
C LEU A 65 -19.58 10.64 -8.89
N SER A 66 -19.14 11.81 -9.32
CA SER A 66 -19.88 12.68 -10.24
C SER A 66 -19.69 12.32 -11.72
N SER A 67 -18.73 11.44 -12.03
CA SER A 67 -18.42 11.03 -13.41
C SER A 67 -19.60 10.27 -14.07
N ARG A 68 -19.86 10.56 -15.33
CA ARG A 68 -20.79 9.78 -16.18
C ARG A 68 -20.36 8.32 -16.34
N PHE A 69 -19.08 8.03 -16.15
CA PHE A 69 -18.50 6.68 -16.26
C PHE A 69 -18.46 5.91 -14.94
N LYS A 70 -19.14 6.39 -13.89
CA LYS A 70 -19.16 5.74 -12.57
C LYS A 70 -19.61 4.28 -12.55
N GLY A 71 -20.36 3.85 -13.59
CA GLY A 71 -20.85 2.48 -13.74
C GLY A 71 -19.92 1.54 -14.52
N GLU A 72 -18.77 2.02 -15.01
CA GLU A 72 -17.82 1.19 -15.75
C GLU A 72 -17.29 0.04 -14.88
N THR A 73 -17.13 -1.13 -15.51
CA THR A 73 -16.51 -2.30 -14.87
C THR A 73 -15.01 -2.10 -14.69
N GLY A 74 -14.42 -2.76 -13.67
CA GLY A 74 -12.99 -2.68 -13.37
C GLY A 74 -12.70 -2.04 -12.03
N GLY A 75 -11.42 -1.88 -11.72
CA GLY A 75 -10.95 -1.30 -10.46
C GLY A 75 -10.87 0.23 -10.52
N LEU A 76 -11.42 0.90 -9.51
CA LEU A 76 -11.31 2.34 -9.33
C LEU A 76 -9.97 2.69 -8.68
N SER A 77 -9.25 3.66 -9.26
CA SER A 77 -7.96 4.16 -8.78
C SER A 77 -7.98 5.68 -8.58
N GLY A 78 -6.82 6.26 -8.27
CA GLY A 78 -6.63 7.70 -8.12
C GLY A 78 -7.26 8.28 -6.86
N ARG A 79 -7.59 9.57 -6.89
CA ARG A 79 -8.10 10.33 -5.73
C ARG A 79 -9.25 9.67 -4.97
N PRO A 80 -10.26 9.06 -5.60
CA PRO A 80 -11.35 8.41 -4.88
C PRO A 80 -10.90 7.27 -3.96
N LEU A 81 -9.75 6.64 -4.25
CA LEU A 81 -9.18 5.56 -3.45
C LEU A 81 -8.39 6.06 -2.22
N LYS A 82 -8.06 7.35 -2.15
CA LYS A 82 -7.11 7.94 -1.17
C LYS A 82 -7.41 7.54 0.27
N LEU A 83 -8.63 7.78 0.74
CA LEU A 83 -9.01 7.53 2.14
C LEU A 83 -9.10 6.04 2.45
N LEU A 84 -9.65 5.25 1.54
CA LEU A 84 -9.75 3.80 1.71
C LEU A 84 -8.35 3.17 1.78
N ALA A 85 -7.45 3.53 0.87
CA ALA A 85 -6.09 2.99 0.87
C ALA A 85 -5.29 3.39 2.12
N LEU A 86 -5.52 4.59 2.68
CA LEU A 86 -4.89 5.00 3.94
C LEU A 86 -5.46 4.20 5.13
N ASP A 87 -6.77 3.99 5.20
CA ASP A 87 -7.40 3.17 6.24
C ASP A 87 -6.87 1.73 6.18
N GLN A 88 -6.80 1.13 5.00
CA GLN A 88 -6.24 -0.20 4.81
C GLN A 88 -4.77 -0.29 5.26
N LEU A 89 -3.97 0.73 4.96
CA LEU A 89 -2.58 0.80 5.40
C LEU A 89 -2.47 0.75 6.93
N ARG A 90 -3.28 1.53 7.64
CA ARG A 90 -3.32 1.55 9.12
C ARG A 90 -3.73 0.19 9.69
N ARG A 91 -4.74 -0.47 9.09
CA ARG A 91 -5.19 -1.81 9.49
C ARG A 91 -4.08 -2.84 9.31
N PHE A 92 -3.39 -2.85 8.16
CA PHE A 92 -2.24 -3.74 7.94
C PHE A 92 -1.07 -3.42 8.88
N ARG A 93 -0.81 -2.14 9.19
CA ARG A 93 0.20 -1.75 10.18
C ARG A 93 -0.15 -2.30 11.56
N SER A 94 -1.40 -2.18 11.97
CA SER A 94 -1.90 -2.75 13.24
C SER A 94 -1.82 -4.27 13.25
N ALA A 95 -2.32 -4.94 12.22
CA ALA A 95 -2.33 -6.39 12.13
C ALA A 95 -0.93 -7.02 12.11
N SER A 96 0.04 -6.35 11.44
CA SER A 96 1.43 -6.83 11.37
C SER A 96 2.27 -6.49 12.60
N GLY A 97 1.83 -5.54 13.44
CA GLY A 97 2.65 -5.01 14.53
C GLY A 97 4.01 -4.45 14.04
N GLY A 98 4.14 -4.18 12.74
CA GLY A 98 5.37 -3.75 12.11
C GLY A 98 6.34 -4.87 11.71
N ALA A 99 5.92 -6.12 11.79
CA ALA A 99 6.76 -7.27 11.41
C ALA A 99 7.02 -7.33 9.89
N LEU A 100 6.12 -6.75 9.07
CA LEU A 100 6.28 -6.69 7.62
C LEU A 100 6.44 -5.24 7.15
N PRO A 101 7.41 -4.95 6.27
CA PRO A 101 7.47 -3.68 5.55
C PRO A 101 6.19 -3.45 4.73
N LEU A 102 5.65 -2.23 4.78
CA LEU A 102 4.47 -1.84 4.02
C LEU A 102 4.84 -0.83 2.93
N VAL A 103 4.36 -1.08 1.71
CA VAL A 103 4.45 -0.15 0.59
C VAL A 103 3.05 0.40 0.33
N SER A 104 2.86 1.71 0.40
CA SER A 104 1.54 2.29 0.18
C SER A 104 1.31 2.68 -1.27
N ALA A 105 0.16 2.28 -1.82
CA ALA A 105 -0.30 2.64 -3.16
C ALA A 105 -1.77 3.09 -3.12
N GLY A 106 -2.15 3.98 -4.05
CA GLY A 106 -3.53 4.41 -4.26
C GLY A 106 -3.86 5.80 -3.71
N GLY A 107 -4.22 6.70 -4.61
CA GLY A 107 -4.68 8.05 -4.31
C GLY A 107 -3.62 9.02 -3.79
N ILE A 108 -2.35 8.74 -3.96
CA ILE A 108 -1.24 9.61 -3.58
C ILE A 108 -1.02 10.62 -4.73
N GLU A 109 -1.08 11.91 -4.42
CA GLU A 109 -1.00 12.99 -5.42
C GLU A 109 0.11 13.99 -5.14
N ASP A 110 0.56 14.09 -3.90
CA ASP A 110 1.56 15.07 -3.46
C ASP A 110 2.42 14.57 -2.30
N ALA A 111 3.24 15.46 -1.76
CA ALA A 111 4.13 15.16 -0.64
C ALA A 111 3.38 15.06 0.70
N ASP A 112 2.24 15.74 0.87
CA ASP A 112 1.42 15.64 2.09
C ASP A 112 0.78 14.26 2.18
N ASP A 113 0.21 13.78 1.08
CA ASP A 113 -0.31 12.43 0.97
C ASP A 113 0.78 11.40 1.27
N SER A 114 1.94 11.55 0.63
CA SER A 114 3.07 10.64 0.79
C SER A 114 3.56 10.61 2.24
N PHE A 115 3.69 11.79 2.88
CA PHE A 115 4.13 11.89 4.26
C PHE A 115 3.11 11.28 5.24
N ALA A 116 1.81 11.48 5.00
CA ALA A 116 0.76 10.83 5.77
C ALA A 116 0.85 9.29 5.67
N ARG A 117 1.17 8.74 4.46
CA ARG A 117 1.37 7.30 4.30
C ARG A 117 2.59 6.78 5.06
N ILE A 118 3.70 7.52 5.02
CA ILE A 118 4.91 7.17 5.77
C ILE A 118 4.60 7.16 7.28
N ARG A 119 3.96 8.20 7.79
CA ARG A 119 3.59 8.26 9.21
C ARG A 119 2.62 7.16 9.62
N ALA A 120 1.72 6.76 8.75
CA ALA A 120 0.81 5.63 8.95
C ALA A 120 1.49 4.25 8.85
N GLY A 121 2.79 4.19 8.59
CA GLY A 121 3.60 2.96 8.65
C GLY A 121 4.13 2.43 7.33
N ALA A 122 3.94 3.15 6.22
CA ALA A 122 4.56 2.77 4.96
C ALA A 122 6.05 3.14 4.94
N CYS A 123 6.91 2.23 4.49
CA CYS A 123 8.33 2.51 4.25
C CYS A 123 8.60 3.06 2.83
N LEU A 124 7.69 2.80 1.90
CA LEU A 124 7.72 3.25 0.50
C LEU A 124 6.33 3.66 0.03
N VAL A 125 6.27 4.51 -1.01
CA VAL A 125 5.04 4.87 -1.70
C VAL A 125 5.13 4.56 -3.19
N GLN A 126 4.01 4.16 -3.80
CA GLN A 126 3.88 3.93 -5.23
C GLN A 126 2.87 4.90 -5.83
N LEU A 127 3.23 5.51 -6.96
CA LEU A 127 2.42 6.44 -7.72
C LEU A 127 1.97 5.80 -9.03
N TYR A 128 0.75 6.07 -9.46
CA TYR A 128 0.28 5.69 -10.79
C TYR A 128 -0.64 6.77 -11.39
N SER A 129 -1.91 6.83 -10.99
CA SER A 129 -2.91 7.70 -11.60
C SER A 129 -2.52 9.18 -11.60
N ALA A 130 -1.91 9.67 -10.53
CA ALA A 130 -1.47 11.05 -10.43
C ALA A 130 -0.40 11.42 -11.47
N LEU A 131 0.45 10.47 -11.88
CA LEU A 131 1.46 10.69 -12.93
C LEU A 131 0.84 11.05 -14.28
N VAL A 132 -0.38 10.55 -14.56
CA VAL A 132 -1.10 10.86 -15.79
C VAL A 132 -1.47 12.35 -15.87
N TYR A 133 -1.83 12.94 -14.73
CA TYR A 133 -2.27 14.33 -14.64
C TYR A 133 -1.10 15.29 -14.39
N GLU A 134 -0.15 14.91 -13.56
CA GLU A 134 0.92 15.74 -13.04
C GLU A 134 2.26 15.57 -13.80
N GLY A 135 2.33 14.56 -14.66
CA GLY A 135 3.52 14.21 -15.42
C GLY A 135 4.64 13.56 -14.59
N PRO A 136 5.72 13.13 -15.26
CA PRO A 136 6.79 12.34 -14.64
C PRO A 136 7.58 13.08 -13.56
N GLY A 137 7.56 14.42 -13.57
CA GLY A 137 8.20 15.24 -12.54
C GLY A 137 7.56 15.14 -11.15
N LEU A 138 6.36 14.55 -11.03
CA LEU A 138 5.66 14.39 -9.75
C LEU A 138 6.50 13.64 -8.72
N ALA A 139 7.15 12.55 -9.11
CA ALA A 139 7.97 11.76 -8.19
C ALA A 139 9.10 12.60 -7.56
N ARG A 140 9.74 13.47 -8.35
CA ARG A 140 10.76 14.41 -7.87
C ARG A 140 10.15 15.41 -6.89
N ARG A 141 9.05 16.06 -7.25
CA ARG A 141 8.36 17.03 -6.37
C ARG A 141 7.96 16.40 -5.02
N ILE A 142 7.48 15.16 -5.04
CA ILE A 142 7.14 14.42 -3.82
C ILE A 142 8.40 14.16 -2.99
N ALA A 143 9.49 13.70 -3.59
CA ALA A 143 10.74 13.44 -2.86
C ALA A 143 11.30 14.71 -2.20
N ASP A 144 11.33 15.82 -2.95
CA ASP A 144 11.78 17.12 -2.44
C ASP A 144 10.87 17.60 -1.28
N GLY A 145 9.54 17.48 -1.45
CA GLY A 145 8.57 17.83 -0.42
C GLY A 145 8.61 16.93 0.81
N LEU A 146 8.90 15.63 0.67
CA LEU A 146 9.13 14.72 1.81
C LEU A 146 10.37 15.15 2.61
N ALA A 147 11.48 15.48 1.93
CA ALA A 147 12.69 15.97 2.60
C ALA A 147 12.42 17.24 3.42
N GLU A 148 11.56 18.13 2.94
CA GLU A 148 11.15 19.33 3.66
C GLU A 148 10.32 19.00 4.89
N ARG A 149 9.33 18.09 4.78
CA ARG A 149 8.48 17.66 5.91
C ARG A 149 9.25 16.92 6.99
N LEU A 150 10.24 16.12 6.61
CA LEU A 150 11.14 15.47 7.56
C LEU A 150 11.91 16.50 8.39
N ARG A 151 12.47 17.54 7.72
CA ARG A 151 13.20 18.62 8.43
C ARG A 151 12.30 19.39 9.39
N HIS A 152 11.08 19.77 8.96
CA HIS A 152 10.13 20.49 9.80
C HIS A 152 9.60 19.62 10.95
N GLY A 153 9.43 18.31 10.72
CA GLY A 153 9.00 17.35 11.73
C GLY A 153 10.09 16.90 12.70
N GLY A 154 11.34 17.35 12.54
CA GLY A 154 12.45 16.95 13.40
C GLY A 154 12.93 15.52 13.16
N PHE A 155 12.60 14.90 12.04
CA PHE A 155 13.06 13.55 11.71
C PHE A 155 14.42 13.59 11.03
N ALA A 156 15.36 12.78 11.51
CA ALA A 156 16.69 12.68 10.91
C ALA A 156 16.66 12.02 9.51
N ASN A 157 15.71 11.13 9.26
CA ASN A 157 15.54 10.42 8.02
C ASN A 157 14.11 9.85 7.90
N ILE A 158 13.79 9.28 6.74
CA ILE A 158 12.46 8.73 6.47
C ILE A 158 12.12 7.56 7.40
N ALA A 159 13.07 6.72 7.77
CA ALA A 159 12.84 5.57 8.64
C ALA A 159 12.34 6.00 10.04
N GLY A 160 12.81 7.13 10.55
CA GLY A 160 12.34 7.68 11.82
C GLY A 160 10.91 8.21 11.77
N ALA A 161 10.38 8.51 10.58
CA ALA A 161 9.02 8.96 10.39
C ALA A 161 8.03 7.79 10.17
N VAL A 162 8.51 6.59 9.86
CA VAL A 162 7.65 5.44 9.62
C VAL A 162 6.89 5.03 10.87
N GLY A 163 5.55 5.10 10.80
CA GLY A 163 4.68 4.73 11.91
C GLY A 163 4.67 5.71 13.08
N SER A 164 5.02 6.98 12.84
CA SER A 164 5.04 8.04 13.86
C SER A 164 3.69 8.78 14.03
N GLU A 165 2.61 8.20 13.55
CA GLU A 165 1.24 8.75 13.68
C GLU A 165 0.75 8.80 15.13
#